data_ed8256fcccdf64ab62a52386ad9ac601
#
_entry.id   ed8256fcccdf64ab62a52386ad9ac601
#
_cell.length_a   1.000
_cell.length_b   1.000
_cell.length_c   1.000
_cell.angle_alpha   90.00
_cell.angle_beta   90.00
_cell.angle_gamma   90.00
#
_symmetry.space_group_name_H-M   'P 1'
#
loop_
_entity.id
_entity.type
_entity.pdbx_description
1 polymer ?
#
loop_
_entity_poly.entity_id
_entity_poly.type
_entity_poly.pdbx_seq_one_letter_code
_entity_poly.pdbx_strand_id
1 'polypeptide(L)'
;MEQVRLEIRRSAEGDVGRMMEIYAHARAFMAAHGNPNQWGPTNWPPEALIRRDIRQGNSYVCTHEGRVVGTFFFAWGKDIEPTYRRIADGAWLDDGPYGVVHRIAGDGSVKGVGAFCINWAYGQCGHLRIDTHGDNVVMQGLLNKLGFTRCGTIYVEEDDYPRLAYEKVGQGDGSSVPL
;
A
#
# COMPACT_ATOMS: atom_id res chain seq x y z
N MET A 1 14.38 -23.14 13.30
CA MET A 1 13.27 -22.18 13.14
C MET A 1 12.74 -22.30 11.73
N GLU A 2 11.49 -22.63 11.60
CA GLU A 2 10.83 -22.69 10.31
C GLU A 2 10.76 -21.26 9.75
N GLN A 3 11.33 -21.06 8.57
CA GLN A 3 11.32 -19.74 7.93
C GLN A 3 9.91 -19.46 7.41
N VAL A 4 9.29 -18.38 7.86
CA VAL A 4 7.97 -17.96 7.37
C VAL A 4 8.10 -17.66 5.87
N ARG A 5 7.36 -18.43 5.07
CA ARG A 5 7.34 -18.26 3.61
C ARG A 5 6.09 -17.49 3.20
N LEU A 6 6.30 -16.28 2.70
CA LEU A 6 5.24 -15.44 2.13
C LEU A 6 5.35 -15.45 0.61
N GLU A 7 4.23 -15.45 -0.07
CA GLU A 7 4.15 -15.38 -1.52
C GLU A 7 3.13 -14.32 -1.93
N ILE A 8 3.32 -13.72 -3.10
CA ILE A 8 2.38 -12.74 -3.66
C ILE A 8 1.85 -13.24 -5.01
N ARG A 9 0.56 -13.12 -5.20
CA ARG A 9 -0.12 -13.37 -6.46
C ARG A 9 -1.22 -12.33 -6.70
N ARG A 10 -1.69 -12.23 -7.93
CA ARG A 10 -2.87 -11.42 -8.22
C ARG A 10 -4.09 -11.97 -7.51
N SER A 11 -4.94 -11.07 -7.03
CA SER A 11 -6.23 -11.43 -6.45
C SER A 11 -7.19 -11.93 -7.53
N ALA A 12 -8.04 -12.86 -7.16
CA ALA A 12 -9.14 -13.35 -7.99
C ALA A 12 -10.49 -13.03 -7.32
N GLU A 13 -11.57 -13.12 -8.06
CA GLU A 13 -12.93 -12.88 -7.52
C GLU A 13 -13.24 -13.75 -6.29
N GLY A 14 -12.74 -14.98 -6.26
CA GLY A 14 -12.89 -15.87 -5.11
C GLY A 14 -12.19 -15.40 -3.83
N ASP A 15 -11.26 -14.44 -3.92
CA ASP A 15 -10.56 -13.89 -2.77
C ASP A 15 -11.34 -12.75 -2.08
N VAL A 16 -12.36 -12.18 -2.72
CA VAL A 16 -13.03 -10.95 -2.26
C VAL A 16 -13.57 -11.09 -0.83
N GLY A 17 -14.23 -12.19 -0.52
CA GLY A 17 -14.76 -12.43 0.84
C GLY A 17 -13.67 -12.36 1.90
N ARG A 18 -12.55 -13.03 1.66
CA ARG A 18 -11.40 -13.03 2.58
C ARG A 18 -10.73 -11.65 2.64
N MET A 19 -10.60 -10.97 1.52
CA MET A 19 -10.03 -9.61 1.48
C MET A 19 -10.86 -8.64 2.31
N MET A 20 -12.19 -8.71 2.23
CA MET A 20 -13.07 -7.85 3.03
C MET A 20 -12.96 -8.14 4.53
N GLU A 21 -12.75 -9.39 4.93
CA GLU A 21 -12.45 -9.74 6.33
C GLU A 21 -11.14 -9.10 6.79
N ILE A 22 -10.11 -9.14 5.95
CA ILE A 22 -8.80 -8.54 6.25
C ILE A 22 -8.95 -7.02 6.42
N TYR A 23 -9.71 -6.35 5.56
CA TYR A 23 -9.96 -4.92 5.68
C TYR A 23 -10.73 -4.56 6.95
N ALA A 24 -11.71 -5.36 7.35
CA ALA A 24 -12.43 -5.16 8.61
C ALA A 24 -11.48 -5.30 9.82
N HIS A 25 -10.60 -6.30 9.80
CA HIS A 25 -9.57 -6.47 10.82
C HIS A 25 -8.62 -5.26 10.86
N ALA A 26 -8.18 -4.78 9.71
CA ALA A 26 -7.29 -3.62 9.61
C ALA A 26 -7.93 -2.35 10.16
N ARG A 27 -9.21 -2.10 9.88
CA ARG A 27 -9.94 -0.96 10.46
C ARG A 27 -10.01 -1.03 11.98
N ALA A 28 -10.31 -2.20 12.53
CA ALA A 28 -10.33 -2.41 13.98
C ALA A 28 -8.95 -2.20 14.61
N PHE A 29 -7.91 -2.68 13.97
CA PHE A 29 -6.51 -2.47 14.39
C PHE A 29 -6.16 -0.98 14.38
N MET A 30 -6.48 -0.26 13.31
CA MET A 30 -6.23 1.18 13.20
C MET A 30 -6.93 1.96 14.33
N ALA A 31 -8.20 1.68 14.58
CA ALA A 31 -8.96 2.32 15.64
C ALA A 31 -8.35 2.06 17.02
N ALA A 32 -7.89 0.84 17.29
CA ALA A 32 -7.28 0.46 18.56
C ALA A 32 -5.88 1.06 18.76
N HIS A 33 -5.21 1.50 17.69
CA HIS A 33 -3.83 2.01 17.71
C HIS A 33 -3.74 3.52 17.36
N GLY A 34 -4.77 4.28 17.67
CA GLY A 34 -4.77 5.74 17.55
C GLY A 34 -5.03 6.27 16.14
N ASN A 35 -5.49 5.44 15.21
CA ASN A 35 -5.78 5.83 13.82
C ASN A 35 -7.23 5.48 13.41
N PRO A 36 -8.26 6.07 14.08
CA PRO A 36 -9.65 5.73 13.78
C PRO A 36 -10.18 6.38 12.51
N ASN A 37 -9.50 7.40 11.97
CA ASN A 37 -10.05 8.29 10.94
C ASN A 37 -9.58 7.97 9.51
N GLN A 38 -8.61 7.08 9.32
CA GLN A 38 -8.09 6.80 7.97
C GLN A 38 -9.12 6.05 7.12
N TRP A 39 -9.71 4.97 7.65
CA TRP A 39 -10.70 4.16 6.93
C TRP A 39 -12.01 4.00 7.71
N GLY A 40 -11.98 4.22 9.01
CA GLY A 40 -13.10 3.95 9.91
C GLY A 40 -14.40 4.66 9.55
N PRO A 41 -14.40 6.00 9.37
CA PRO A 41 -15.64 6.77 9.18
C PRO A 41 -16.43 6.38 7.94
N THR A 42 -15.75 5.91 6.89
CA THR A 42 -16.37 5.56 5.60
C THR A 42 -16.43 4.05 5.36
N ASN A 43 -15.96 3.24 6.31
CA ASN A 43 -15.85 1.78 6.13
C ASN A 43 -15.00 1.41 4.89
N TRP A 44 -13.99 2.22 4.60
CA TRP A 44 -13.11 2.06 3.45
C TRP A 44 -12.24 0.80 3.57
N PRO A 45 -11.92 0.09 2.48
CA PRO A 45 -12.39 0.31 1.12
C PRO A 45 -13.74 -0.40 0.83
N PRO A 46 -14.58 0.15 -0.07
CA PRO A 46 -15.81 -0.53 -0.47
C PRO A 46 -15.53 -1.72 -1.38
N GLU A 47 -16.37 -2.76 -1.29
CA GLU A 47 -16.21 -3.99 -2.07
C GLU A 47 -16.17 -3.73 -3.59
N ALA A 48 -16.97 -2.80 -4.08
CA ALA A 48 -17.00 -2.45 -5.51
C ALA A 48 -15.64 -1.96 -6.02
N LEU A 49 -14.91 -1.20 -5.19
CA LEU A 49 -13.56 -0.75 -5.51
C LEU A 49 -12.58 -1.92 -5.60
N ILE A 50 -12.66 -2.85 -4.66
CA ILE A 50 -11.80 -4.05 -4.64
C ILE A 50 -12.05 -4.90 -5.89
N ARG A 51 -13.32 -5.11 -6.27
CA ARG A 51 -13.66 -5.85 -7.49
C ARG A 51 -13.14 -5.14 -8.74
N ARG A 52 -13.21 -3.81 -8.79
CA ARG A 52 -12.64 -3.01 -9.88
C ARG A 52 -11.13 -3.22 -9.98
N ASP A 53 -10.42 -3.17 -8.85
CA ASP A 53 -8.97 -3.37 -8.81
C ASP A 53 -8.59 -4.76 -9.34
N ILE A 54 -9.37 -5.78 -8.98
CA ILE A 54 -9.17 -7.16 -9.48
C ILE A 54 -9.35 -7.22 -10.99
N ARG A 55 -10.43 -6.66 -11.51
CA ARG A 55 -10.70 -6.65 -12.97
C ARG A 55 -9.62 -5.91 -13.76
N GLN A 56 -9.04 -4.88 -13.18
CA GLN A 56 -7.96 -4.11 -13.81
C GLN A 56 -6.58 -4.75 -13.65
N GLY A 57 -6.48 -5.85 -12.90
CA GLY A 57 -5.22 -6.55 -12.68
C GLY A 57 -4.26 -5.86 -11.71
N ASN A 58 -4.77 -4.94 -10.87
CA ASN A 58 -3.98 -4.14 -9.93
C ASN A 58 -4.14 -4.58 -8.47
N SER A 59 -4.86 -5.65 -8.21
CA SER A 59 -5.08 -6.19 -6.87
C SER A 59 -4.22 -7.42 -6.64
N TYR A 60 -3.59 -7.48 -5.46
CA TYR A 60 -2.69 -8.57 -5.07
C TYR A 60 -3.03 -9.07 -3.68
N VAL A 61 -2.76 -10.35 -3.45
CA VAL A 61 -2.83 -10.96 -2.12
C VAL A 61 -1.48 -11.52 -1.73
N CYS A 62 -1.19 -11.45 -0.44
CA CYS A 62 -0.05 -12.09 0.18
C CYS A 62 -0.55 -13.38 0.87
N THR A 63 0.11 -14.50 0.58
CA THR A 63 -0.29 -15.80 1.13
C THR A 63 0.83 -16.38 2.00
N HIS A 64 0.41 -17.12 3.01
CA HIS A 64 1.26 -17.97 3.85
C HIS A 64 0.63 -19.35 3.86
N GLU A 65 1.38 -20.34 3.39
CA GLU A 65 0.89 -21.73 3.25
C GLU A 65 -0.45 -21.83 2.51
N GLY A 66 -0.59 -21.04 1.44
CA GLY A 66 -1.81 -21.00 0.62
C GLY A 66 -2.96 -20.18 1.18
N ARG A 67 -2.87 -19.72 2.44
CA ARG A 67 -3.88 -18.89 3.08
C ARG A 67 -3.59 -17.41 2.82
N VAL A 68 -4.61 -16.66 2.41
CA VAL A 68 -4.50 -15.20 2.24
C VAL A 68 -4.39 -14.52 3.62
N VAL A 69 -3.27 -13.84 3.84
CA VAL A 69 -2.96 -13.13 5.10
C VAL A 69 -2.80 -11.63 4.92
N GLY A 70 -2.75 -11.15 3.68
CA GLY A 70 -2.64 -9.73 3.36
C GLY A 70 -3.13 -9.43 1.96
N THR A 71 -3.35 -8.15 1.69
CA THR A 71 -3.79 -7.68 0.39
C THR A 71 -3.36 -6.23 0.17
N PHE A 72 -3.21 -5.84 -1.07
CA PHE A 72 -2.85 -4.48 -1.46
C PHE A 72 -3.16 -4.22 -2.93
N PHE A 73 -3.28 -2.93 -3.26
CA PHE A 73 -3.30 -2.44 -4.63
C PHE A 73 -1.88 -2.08 -5.05
N PHE A 74 -1.49 -2.41 -6.26
CA PHE A 74 -0.25 -1.96 -6.88
C PHE A 74 -0.48 -1.64 -8.35
N ALA A 75 0.00 -0.47 -8.78
CA ALA A 75 0.03 -0.07 -10.17
C ALA A 75 1.33 0.69 -10.46
N TRP A 76 1.75 0.69 -11.71
CA TRP A 76 2.97 1.32 -12.18
C TRP A 76 2.71 2.13 -13.44
N GLY A 77 3.31 3.31 -13.54
CA GLY A 77 3.23 4.09 -14.76
C GLY A 77 3.66 5.54 -14.55
N LYS A 78 3.66 6.30 -15.66
CA LYS A 78 3.94 7.73 -15.62
C LYS A 78 2.71 8.49 -15.12
N ASP A 79 2.90 9.33 -14.10
CA ASP A 79 1.84 10.19 -13.54
C ASP A 79 0.55 9.41 -13.24
N ILE A 80 0.71 8.22 -12.67
CA ILE A 80 -0.37 7.24 -12.55
C ILE A 80 -1.41 7.59 -11.48
N GLU A 81 -1.05 8.42 -10.46
CA GLU A 81 -1.92 8.76 -9.35
C GLU A 81 -2.28 10.25 -9.36
N PRO A 82 -3.51 10.62 -9.74
CA PRO A 82 -3.92 12.04 -9.83
C PRO A 82 -3.73 12.82 -8.52
N THR A 83 -3.95 12.19 -7.36
CA THR A 83 -3.80 12.87 -6.06
C THR A 83 -2.36 13.19 -5.72
N TYR A 84 -1.39 12.60 -6.41
CA TYR A 84 0.04 12.88 -6.22
C TYR A 84 0.57 14.02 -7.08
N ARG A 85 -0.25 14.57 -7.97
CA ARG A 85 0.13 15.71 -8.82
C ARG A 85 0.37 16.98 -8.02
N ARG A 86 -0.30 17.13 -6.89
CA ARG A 86 -0.14 18.26 -5.99
C ARG A 86 0.41 17.77 -4.66
N ILE A 87 1.59 18.24 -4.33
CA ILE A 87 2.23 17.98 -3.04
C ILE A 87 2.49 19.32 -2.34
N ALA A 88 2.06 19.43 -1.09
CA ALA A 88 2.30 20.59 -0.24
C ALA A 88 3.43 20.32 0.74
N ASP A 89 4.03 21.39 1.27
CA ASP A 89 5.06 21.32 2.31
C ASP A 89 6.28 20.48 1.94
N GLY A 90 6.59 20.42 0.67
CA GLY A 90 7.72 19.64 0.17
C GLY A 90 7.63 19.37 -1.33
N ALA A 91 8.34 18.36 -1.78
CA ALA A 91 8.38 17.95 -3.18
C ALA A 91 8.74 16.47 -3.31
N TRP A 92 8.27 15.84 -4.39
CA TRP A 92 8.71 14.51 -4.76
C TRP A 92 10.21 14.52 -5.15
N LEU A 93 10.88 13.41 -4.91
CA LEU A 93 12.33 13.26 -5.15
C LEU A 93 12.66 13.12 -6.64
N ASP A 94 11.74 12.55 -7.42
CA ASP A 94 11.96 12.23 -8.83
C ASP A 94 10.65 12.33 -9.61
N ASP A 95 10.71 12.84 -10.83
CA ASP A 95 9.54 13.07 -11.69
C ASP A 95 9.27 11.91 -12.67
N GLY A 96 10.10 10.87 -12.65
CA GLY A 96 9.96 9.71 -13.53
C GLY A 96 8.74 8.85 -13.20
N PRO A 97 8.48 7.81 -14.01
CA PRO A 97 7.43 6.84 -13.71
C PRO A 97 7.61 6.22 -12.34
N TYR A 98 6.51 5.94 -11.65
CA TYR A 98 6.54 5.39 -10.30
C TYR A 98 5.45 4.35 -10.10
N GLY A 99 5.68 3.45 -9.15
CA GLY A 99 4.66 2.56 -8.64
C GLY A 99 3.92 3.17 -7.47
N VAL A 100 2.69 2.72 -7.25
CA VAL A 100 1.84 3.15 -6.14
C VAL A 100 1.32 1.92 -5.43
N VAL A 101 1.40 1.92 -4.10
CA VAL A 101 0.71 0.94 -3.24
C VAL A 101 -0.41 1.66 -2.52
N HIS A 102 -1.60 1.13 -2.62
CA HIS A 102 -2.79 1.60 -1.89
C HIS A 102 -3.46 0.45 -1.16
N ARG A 103 -4.29 0.77 -0.19
CA ARG A 103 -5.17 -0.20 0.46
C ARG A 103 -4.44 -1.44 0.93
N ILE A 104 -3.25 -1.27 1.52
CA ILE A 104 -2.47 -2.37 2.09
C ILE A 104 -3.01 -2.75 3.46
N ALA A 105 -3.25 -4.03 3.67
CA ALA A 105 -3.77 -4.55 4.93
C ALA A 105 -3.31 -5.99 5.15
N GLY A 106 -3.15 -6.36 6.42
CA GLY A 106 -2.89 -7.73 6.85
C GLY A 106 -3.83 -8.15 7.97
N ASP A 107 -3.93 -9.46 8.22
CA ASP A 107 -4.79 -9.99 9.28
C ASP A 107 -4.08 -10.13 10.64
N GLY A 108 -2.82 -9.76 10.71
CA GLY A 108 -2.03 -9.82 11.95
C GLY A 108 -1.54 -11.22 12.32
N SER A 109 -1.91 -12.27 11.59
CA SER A 109 -1.52 -13.66 11.92
C SER A 109 -0.05 -13.97 11.66
N VAL A 110 0.57 -13.23 10.73
CA VAL A 110 1.98 -13.41 10.37
C VAL A 110 2.68 -12.06 10.44
N LYS A 111 3.84 -12.03 11.10
CA LYS A 111 4.66 -10.82 11.18
C LYS A 111 5.33 -10.52 9.83
N GLY A 112 5.47 -9.24 9.50
CA GLY A 112 6.23 -8.79 8.34
C GLY A 112 5.49 -8.80 7.01
N VAL A 113 4.18 -9.03 7.01
CA VAL A 113 3.36 -9.03 5.77
C VAL A 113 3.44 -7.69 5.06
N GLY A 114 3.25 -6.58 5.77
CA GLY A 114 3.32 -5.24 5.18
C GLY A 114 4.69 -4.95 4.56
N ALA A 115 5.76 -5.24 5.28
CA ALA A 115 7.13 -5.08 4.77
C ALA A 115 7.37 -5.93 3.51
N PHE A 116 6.92 -7.16 3.53
CA PHE A 116 7.07 -8.08 2.39
C PHE A 116 6.34 -7.55 1.15
N CYS A 117 5.11 -7.10 1.30
CA CYS A 117 4.31 -6.56 0.21
C CYS A 117 4.93 -5.28 -0.38
N ILE A 118 5.36 -4.36 0.47
CA ILE A 118 5.98 -3.09 0.04
C ILE A 118 7.32 -3.36 -0.67
N ASN A 119 8.15 -4.24 -0.12
CA ASN A 119 9.43 -4.60 -0.75
C ASN A 119 9.22 -5.30 -2.08
N TRP A 120 8.20 -6.16 -2.19
CA TRP A 120 7.85 -6.78 -3.47
C TRP A 120 7.46 -5.73 -4.51
N ALA A 121 6.59 -4.79 -4.13
CA ALA A 121 6.17 -3.71 -5.03
C ALA A 121 7.35 -2.85 -5.47
N TYR A 122 8.23 -2.46 -4.53
CA TYR A 122 9.45 -1.73 -4.85
C TYR A 122 10.35 -2.50 -5.82
N GLY A 123 10.49 -3.81 -5.61
CA GLY A 123 11.24 -4.67 -6.52
C GLY A 123 10.69 -4.74 -7.95
N GLN A 124 9.39 -4.49 -8.12
CA GLN A 124 8.76 -4.46 -9.44
C GLN A 124 9.06 -3.17 -10.23
N CYS A 125 9.28 -2.06 -9.55
CA CYS A 125 9.33 -0.74 -10.20
C CYS A 125 10.58 0.09 -9.89
N GLY A 126 11.26 -0.14 -8.78
CA GLY A 126 12.45 0.63 -8.39
C GLY A 126 12.17 2.09 -8.03
N HIS A 127 10.94 2.55 -8.10
CA HIS A 127 10.50 3.89 -7.72
C HIS A 127 9.06 3.81 -7.22
N LEU A 128 8.87 3.94 -5.91
CA LEU A 128 7.58 3.67 -5.27
C LEU A 128 7.13 4.86 -4.42
N ARG A 129 5.86 5.25 -4.56
CA ARG A 129 5.21 6.28 -3.75
C ARG A 129 4.08 5.67 -2.94
N ILE A 130 4.01 6.05 -1.67
CA ILE A 130 2.97 5.59 -0.74
C ILE A 130 2.54 6.79 0.11
N ASP A 131 1.27 6.88 0.43
CA ASP A 131 0.75 7.86 1.38
C ASP A 131 0.09 7.16 2.58
N THR A 132 0.05 7.85 3.71
CA THR A 132 -0.60 7.37 4.92
C THR A 132 -1.14 8.51 5.77
N HIS A 133 -2.15 8.23 6.58
CA HIS A 133 -2.73 9.21 7.51
C HIS A 133 -1.72 9.60 8.59
N GLY A 134 -1.76 10.87 9.02
CA GLY A 134 -0.87 11.39 10.07
C GLY A 134 -0.98 10.66 11.41
N ASP A 135 -2.12 10.03 11.70
CA ASP A 135 -2.33 9.23 12.90
C ASP A 135 -1.84 7.78 12.76
N ASN A 136 -1.45 7.36 11.58
CA ASN A 136 -0.97 6.00 11.34
C ASN A 136 0.52 5.89 11.64
N VAL A 137 0.88 5.90 12.91
CA VAL A 137 2.28 5.83 13.36
C VAL A 137 2.92 4.49 13.02
N VAL A 138 2.14 3.42 12.95
CA VAL A 138 2.62 2.08 12.58
C VAL A 138 3.14 2.08 11.14
N MET A 139 2.36 2.60 10.20
CA MET A 139 2.76 2.68 8.79
C MET A 139 3.93 3.66 8.60
N GLN A 140 3.92 4.81 9.26
CA GLN A 140 5.02 5.76 9.21
C GLN A 140 6.33 5.11 9.67
N GLY A 141 6.31 4.38 10.78
CA GLY A 141 7.47 3.66 11.29
C GLY A 141 7.95 2.59 10.31
N LEU A 142 7.04 1.86 9.69
CA LEU A 142 7.37 0.85 8.68
C LEU A 142 8.04 1.49 7.44
N LEU A 143 7.47 2.57 6.91
CA LEU A 143 8.02 3.26 5.75
C LEU A 143 9.42 3.82 6.03
N ASN A 144 9.62 4.42 7.20
CA ASN A 144 10.94 4.88 7.63
C ASN A 144 11.96 3.73 7.68
N LYS A 145 11.56 2.60 8.27
CA LYS A 145 12.42 1.41 8.38
C LYS A 145 12.78 0.83 7.02
N LEU A 146 11.87 0.90 6.04
CA LEU A 146 12.09 0.40 4.68
C LEU A 146 12.86 1.39 3.78
N GLY A 147 13.28 2.53 4.30
CA GLY A 147 14.11 3.49 3.57
C GLY A 147 13.35 4.51 2.73
N PHE A 148 12.06 4.70 3.00
CA PHE A 148 11.27 5.75 2.35
C PHE A 148 11.60 7.12 2.95
N THR A 149 11.53 8.15 2.11
CA THR A 149 11.67 9.55 2.51
C THR A 149 10.28 10.20 2.55
N ARG A 150 9.98 10.91 3.64
CA ARG A 150 8.80 11.76 3.71
C ARG A 150 9.02 12.99 2.84
N CYS A 151 8.16 13.17 1.83
CA CYS A 151 8.32 14.21 0.81
C CYS A 151 7.42 15.42 1.02
N GLY A 152 6.29 15.27 1.69
CA GLY A 152 5.34 16.34 1.91
C GLY A 152 3.95 15.83 2.26
N THR A 153 2.95 16.61 1.90
CA THR A 153 1.55 16.35 2.22
C THR A 153 0.73 16.28 0.93
N ILE A 154 -0.15 15.28 0.83
CA ILE A 154 -1.14 15.17 -0.24
C ILE A 154 -2.55 15.08 0.35
N TYR A 155 -3.56 15.24 -0.50
CA TYR A 155 -4.97 15.11 -0.13
C TYR A 155 -5.63 14.09 -1.04
N VAL A 156 -6.40 13.19 -0.44
CA VAL A 156 -7.11 12.12 -1.14
C VAL A 156 -8.59 12.49 -1.31
N GLU A 157 -9.29 11.75 -2.18
CA GLU A 157 -10.71 12.04 -2.46
C GLU A 157 -11.65 11.44 -1.41
N GLU A 158 -11.19 10.41 -0.68
CA GLU A 158 -12.01 9.63 0.24
C GLU A 158 -12.43 10.41 1.48
N ASP A 159 -11.63 11.39 1.90
CA ASP A 159 -11.88 12.22 3.08
C ASP A 159 -11.13 13.55 3.04
N ASP A 160 -11.35 14.40 4.05
CA ASP A 160 -10.73 15.73 4.14
C ASP A 160 -9.41 15.73 4.94
N TYR A 161 -8.93 14.56 5.38
CA TYR A 161 -7.70 14.48 6.15
C TYR A 161 -6.48 14.50 5.25
N PRO A 162 -5.43 15.27 5.61
CA PRO A 162 -4.17 15.24 4.88
C PRO A 162 -3.49 13.88 5.01
N ARG A 163 -2.74 13.50 4.00
CA ARG A 163 -1.89 12.31 4.00
C ARG A 163 -0.42 12.72 3.95
N LEU A 164 0.40 11.96 4.65
CA LEU A 164 1.85 12.07 4.56
C LEU A 164 2.31 11.29 3.33
N ALA A 165 3.05 11.97 2.46
CA ALA A 165 3.55 11.41 1.21
C ALA A 165 4.97 10.90 1.38
N TYR A 166 5.20 9.64 1.01
CA TYR A 166 6.50 8.96 1.10
C TYR A 166 6.94 8.45 -0.26
N GLU A 167 8.24 8.47 -0.49
CA GLU A 167 8.83 8.00 -1.74
C GLU A 167 10.13 7.25 -1.49
N LYS A 168 10.35 6.18 -2.24
CA LYS A 168 11.63 5.48 -2.30
C LYS A 168 12.05 5.35 -3.75
N VAL A 169 13.23 5.90 -4.07
CA VAL A 169 13.83 5.87 -5.40
C VAL A 169 15.07 5.00 -5.34
N GLY A 170 15.21 4.09 -6.31
CA GLY A 170 16.43 3.32 -6.47
C GLY A 170 17.59 4.22 -6.82
N GLN A 171 18.78 3.95 -6.26
CA GLN A 171 20.00 4.57 -6.75
C GLN A 171 20.27 3.99 -8.14
N GLY A 172 20.17 4.84 -9.17
CA GLY A 172 20.19 4.42 -10.55
C GLY A 172 21.46 3.67 -10.94
N ASP A 173 21.30 2.41 -11.21
CA ASP A 173 22.26 1.60 -11.93
C ASP A 173 21.76 1.21 -13.33
N GLY A 174 20.85 1.98 -13.90
CA GLY A 174 20.43 1.84 -15.30
C GLY A 174 19.84 0.48 -15.69
N SER A 175 19.45 -0.34 -14.72
CA SER A 175 18.79 -1.60 -15.04
C SER A 175 17.34 -1.33 -15.45
N SER A 176 17.04 -1.63 -16.70
CA SER A 176 15.72 -1.54 -17.29
C SER A 176 14.72 -2.37 -16.50
N VAL A 177 13.65 -1.74 -16.05
CA VAL A 177 12.48 -2.43 -15.49
C VAL A 177 11.90 -3.31 -16.59
N PRO A 178 11.69 -4.61 -16.37
CA PRO A 178 10.97 -5.43 -17.35
C PRO A 178 9.53 -4.94 -17.46
N LEU A 179 9.08 -4.76 -18.68
CA LEU A 179 7.69 -4.43 -19.01
C LEU A 179 6.75 -5.58 -18.63
#